data_f91244910eb4801c26ac0d900ba8f2e2
#
_entry.id   f91244910eb4801c26ac0d900ba8f2e2
#
_cell.length_a   1.000
_cell.length_b   1.000
_cell.length_c   1.000
_cell.angle_alpha   90.00
_cell.angle_beta   90.00
_cell.angle_gamma   90.00
#
_symmetry.space_group_name_H-M   'P 1'
#
loop_
_entity.id
_entity.type
_entity.pdbx_description
1 polymer ?
#
loop_
_entity_poly.entity_id
_entity_poly.type
_entity_poly.pdbx_seq_one_letter_code
_entity_poly.pdbx_strand_id
1 'polypeptide(L)'
;KSNLLSALLFFFGEIKHQNLDFFQKTNELFVDIEFSDLDEQDNTTFQKYITKQGTIKVRKIAYLDGSFEYKGWVQNCTEDYLKEENAVNYTKRETASCLPFYSDLPATGKLSKQQIIEAQQNYIQKNITNLTFNYELESTHFMGLKSVAKGIFGEVYFLPALKNAAEDFTSKDTCIFSKLLGEVIETMSINNADWQETKQQLNKVFSKFNKYINGIENAGRPKQLSDLEKELSKELQSWNAYFDIELNTPDIDSVLKSNASVWIDDGTRTDITRKGHGLQRAVTLALIQLIAKRQLQSTSDSETTTRKISKSRYFIFEEPELYLHPQAQRVLFDSFVDLSNTGSQVILCTHSSNLINIDKYKSIYIVRKENDQTGSTITQCEDDLFDGSERENWNLSYWINPDRGELFFAEKVILVEGPTEKTIIPALAKQLNVFRHDYTIIDCGSKDSIPLYLKLLNKFGIKYIAVYDQDHQHNKNQDAKNTATISTNKILNLIENKFGQSVAFINDIEEELGYPSGNSGKPFKALQYIKSDTFNLLNPLKGKIIKIYQ
;
A
#
# COMPACT_ATOMS: atom_id res chain seq x y z
N LYS A 1 -1.79 3.03 -11.44
CA LYS A 1 -2.02 2.82 -10.00
C LYS A 1 -2.30 1.34 -9.72
N SER A 2 -3.29 0.72 -10.38
CA SER A 2 -3.62 -0.71 -10.20
C SER A 2 -2.43 -1.64 -10.44
N ASN A 3 -1.54 -1.34 -11.37
CA ASN A 3 -0.32 -2.12 -11.62
C ASN A 3 0.60 -2.22 -10.39
N LEU A 4 0.71 -1.13 -9.60
CA LEU A 4 1.51 -1.15 -8.37
C LEU A 4 0.89 -2.07 -7.32
N LEU A 5 -0.44 -1.98 -7.14
CA LEU A 5 -1.16 -2.91 -6.25
C LEU A 5 -1.04 -4.36 -6.73
N SER A 6 -1.16 -4.58 -8.05
CA SER A 6 -0.97 -5.92 -8.63
C SER A 6 0.44 -6.45 -8.39
N ALA A 7 1.47 -5.61 -8.47
CA ALA A 7 2.85 -6.01 -8.15
C ALA A 7 2.99 -6.44 -6.68
N LEU A 8 2.40 -5.69 -5.73
CA LEU A 8 2.36 -6.07 -4.32
C LEU A 8 1.63 -7.40 -4.11
N LEU A 9 0.42 -7.54 -4.67
CA LEU A 9 -0.39 -8.75 -4.56
C LEU A 9 0.31 -9.96 -5.19
N PHE A 10 1.00 -9.76 -6.33
CA PHE A 10 1.83 -10.79 -6.94
C PHE A 10 2.96 -11.21 -6.00
N PHE A 11 3.68 -10.26 -5.40
CA PHE A 11 4.75 -10.58 -4.47
C PHE A 11 4.27 -11.46 -3.31
N PHE A 12 3.16 -11.09 -2.68
CA PHE A 12 2.58 -11.86 -1.57
C PHE A 12 1.87 -13.17 -2.00
N GLY A 13 1.76 -13.43 -3.32
CA GLY A 13 1.14 -14.67 -3.83
C GLY A 13 -0.40 -14.64 -3.84
N GLU A 14 -1.01 -13.47 -3.72
CA GLU A 14 -2.46 -13.31 -3.79
C GLU A 14 -3.00 -13.39 -5.22
N ILE A 15 -2.20 -13.00 -6.21
CA ILE A 15 -2.51 -13.12 -7.63
C ILE A 15 -1.37 -13.81 -8.40
N LYS A 16 -1.72 -14.41 -9.53
CA LYS A 16 -0.75 -14.98 -10.48
C LYS A 16 -0.44 -13.94 -11.56
N HIS A 17 0.79 -13.97 -12.08
CA HIS A 17 1.17 -13.18 -13.25
C HIS A 17 0.51 -13.72 -14.53
N GLN A 18 0.40 -12.85 -15.53
CA GLN A 18 -0.10 -13.15 -16.86
C GLN A 18 0.92 -12.69 -17.92
N ASN A 19 0.80 -13.21 -19.14
CA ASN A 19 1.72 -12.84 -20.23
C ASN A 19 1.72 -11.34 -20.56
N LEU A 20 0.62 -10.63 -20.28
CA LEU A 20 0.50 -9.19 -20.50
C LEU A 20 1.23 -8.35 -19.45
N ASP A 21 1.66 -8.95 -18.34
CA ASP A 21 2.37 -8.24 -17.27
C ASP A 21 3.85 -8.02 -17.61
N PHE A 22 4.39 -8.73 -18.63
CA PHE A 22 5.77 -8.61 -19.07
C PHE A 22 5.96 -7.36 -19.94
N PHE A 23 6.60 -6.36 -19.35
CA PHE A 23 6.85 -5.08 -20.02
C PHE A 23 7.84 -5.26 -21.19
N GLN A 24 7.53 -4.67 -22.35
CA GLN A 24 8.37 -4.73 -23.55
C GLN A 24 8.76 -6.16 -23.99
N LYS A 25 7.94 -7.16 -23.68
CA LYS A 25 8.18 -8.58 -24.00
C LYS A 25 9.48 -9.13 -23.42
N THR A 26 9.87 -8.67 -22.24
CA THR A 26 10.98 -9.27 -21.49
C THR A 26 10.65 -10.72 -21.13
N ASN A 27 11.68 -11.56 -20.94
CA ASN A 27 11.50 -12.95 -20.56
C ASN A 27 11.22 -13.15 -19.07
N GLU A 28 11.43 -12.11 -18.28
CA GLU A 28 11.22 -12.11 -16.84
C GLU A 28 10.60 -10.79 -16.39
N LEU A 29 9.82 -10.87 -15.33
CA LEU A 29 9.39 -9.72 -14.55
C LEU A 29 9.77 -9.94 -13.09
N PHE A 30 10.06 -8.90 -12.35
CA PHE A 30 10.37 -9.03 -10.94
C PHE A 30 9.77 -7.89 -10.10
N VAL A 31 9.59 -8.19 -8.82
CA VAL A 31 9.15 -7.25 -7.80
C VAL A 31 10.10 -7.36 -6.62
N ASP A 32 10.74 -6.24 -6.26
CA ASP A 32 11.56 -6.10 -5.05
C ASP A 32 10.72 -5.47 -3.94
N ILE A 33 10.72 -6.08 -2.76
CA ILE A 33 10.16 -5.45 -1.55
C ILE A 33 11.24 -5.44 -0.46
N GLU A 34 11.35 -4.30 0.19
CA GLU A 34 12.17 -4.11 1.37
C GLU A 34 11.27 -3.96 2.60
N PHE A 35 11.55 -4.76 3.63
CA PHE A 35 10.82 -4.77 4.89
C PHE A 35 11.70 -4.15 5.98
N SER A 36 11.13 -3.24 6.76
CA SER A 36 11.73 -2.60 7.93
C SER A 36 10.92 -2.91 9.19
N ASP A 37 11.38 -2.44 10.33
CA ASP A 37 10.73 -2.61 11.64
C ASP A 37 10.45 -4.09 11.97
N LEU A 38 11.47 -4.93 11.75
CA LEU A 38 11.44 -6.36 11.97
C LEU A 38 11.29 -6.68 13.47
N ASP A 39 10.36 -7.55 13.82
CA ASP A 39 10.20 -8.05 15.19
C ASP A 39 11.26 -9.11 15.55
N GLU A 40 11.28 -9.60 16.80
CA GLU A 40 12.24 -10.62 17.24
C GLU A 40 12.10 -11.95 16.46
N GLN A 41 10.88 -12.27 16.04
CA GLN A 41 10.60 -13.46 15.25
C GLN A 41 11.10 -13.31 13.82
N ASP A 42 10.87 -12.14 13.19
CA ASP A 42 11.37 -11.81 11.87
C ASP A 42 12.90 -11.82 11.88
N ASN A 43 13.53 -11.21 12.89
CA ASN A 43 14.98 -11.21 13.07
C ASN A 43 15.56 -12.64 13.18
N THR A 44 14.87 -13.54 13.84
CA THR A 44 15.28 -14.93 13.94
C THR A 44 15.10 -15.68 12.61
N THR A 45 13.96 -15.46 11.95
CA THR A 45 13.58 -16.16 10.71
C THR A 45 14.45 -15.75 9.53
N PHE A 46 14.76 -14.46 9.43
CA PHE A 46 15.44 -13.85 8.28
C PHE A 46 16.88 -13.43 8.55
N GLN A 47 17.51 -13.93 9.60
CA GLN A 47 18.83 -13.52 10.08
C GLN A 47 19.88 -13.36 8.95
N LYS A 48 19.89 -14.27 7.97
CA LYS A 48 20.82 -14.25 6.81
C LYS A 48 20.67 -12.99 5.94
N TYR A 49 19.48 -12.41 5.87
CA TYR A 49 19.11 -11.36 4.92
C TYR A 49 19.06 -9.97 5.54
N ILE A 50 19.27 -9.88 6.86
CA ILE A 50 19.19 -8.61 7.60
C ILE A 50 20.38 -7.73 7.22
N THR A 51 20.06 -6.51 6.76
CA THR A 51 21.06 -5.49 6.41
C THR A 51 21.57 -4.76 7.65
N LYS A 52 22.63 -3.93 7.49
CA LYS A 52 23.11 -3.03 8.55
C LYS A 52 22.03 -2.09 9.09
N GLN A 53 21.06 -1.75 8.26
CA GLN A 53 19.95 -0.87 8.60
C GLN A 53 18.81 -1.60 9.33
N GLY A 54 18.93 -2.90 9.55
CA GLY A 54 17.87 -3.71 10.15
C GLY A 54 16.71 -3.98 9.20
N THR A 55 16.95 -3.98 7.88
CA THR A 55 15.96 -4.27 6.85
C THR A 55 16.26 -5.58 6.14
N ILE A 56 15.25 -6.18 5.50
CA ILE A 56 15.42 -7.29 4.57
C ILE A 56 14.83 -6.92 3.21
N LYS A 57 15.51 -7.29 2.15
CA LYS A 57 15.01 -7.09 0.79
C LYS A 57 14.88 -8.42 0.06
N VAL A 58 13.72 -8.64 -0.54
CA VAL A 58 13.39 -9.89 -1.23
C VAL A 58 12.87 -9.57 -2.62
N ARG A 59 13.34 -10.34 -3.61
CA ARG A 59 12.87 -10.29 -5.00
C ARG A 59 12.02 -11.50 -5.31
N LYS A 60 10.83 -11.28 -5.85
CA LYS A 60 10.06 -12.31 -6.53
C LYS A 60 10.22 -12.14 -8.03
N ILE A 61 10.62 -13.20 -8.72
CA ILE A 61 10.81 -13.24 -10.17
C ILE A 61 9.76 -14.16 -10.76
N ALA A 62 9.15 -13.78 -11.88
CA ALA A 62 8.30 -14.64 -12.68
C ALA A 62 8.81 -14.75 -14.11
N TYR A 63 8.56 -15.89 -14.73
CA TYR A 63 9.01 -16.25 -16.07
C TYR A 63 7.82 -16.52 -16.99
N LEU A 64 8.03 -16.40 -18.29
CA LEU A 64 6.99 -16.61 -19.32
C LEU A 64 6.38 -18.02 -19.32
N ASP A 65 7.12 -19.03 -18.82
CA ASP A 65 6.64 -20.40 -18.68
C ASP A 65 5.63 -20.60 -17.52
N GLY A 66 5.30 -19.54 -16.81
CA GLY A 66 4.40 -19.57 -15.66
C GLY A 66 5.08 -19.90 -14.34
N SER A 67 6.37 -20.18 -14.32
CA SER A 67 7.15 -20.42 -13.11
C SER A 67 7.49 -19.10 -12.39
N PHE A 68 7.77 -19.21 -11.09
CA PHE A 68 8.26 -18.08 -10.29
C PHE A 68 9.22 -18.59 -9.21
N GLU A 69 10.07 -17.69 -8.72
CA GLU A 69 10.95 -17.94 -7.59
C GLU A 69 11.11 -16.70 -6.71
N TYR A 70 11.54 -16.92 -5.45
CA TYR A 70 11.96 -15.86 -4.55
C TYR A 70 13.47 -15.92 -4.34
N LYS A 71 14.11 -14.74 -4.32
CA LYS A 71 15.53 -14.57 -4.01
C LYS A 71 15.71 -13.48 -2.97
N GLY A 72 16.61 -13.71 -2.02
CA GLY A 72 16.97 -12.71 -1.04
C GLY A 72 18.12 -11.83 -1.52
N TRP A 73 18.12 -10.58 -1.12
CA TRP A 73 19.30 -9.74 -1.21
C TRP A 73 20.15 -9.95 0.06
N VAL A 74 21.43 -10.24 -0.12
CA VAL A 74 22.35 -10.53 0.96
C VAL A 74 23.48 -9.49 0.99
N GLN A 75 23.87 -9.10 2.18
CA GLN A 75 25.05 -8.27 2.38
C GLN A 75 26.26 -9.19 2.61
N ASN A 76 27.06 -9.37 1.56
CA ASN A 76 28.31 -10.12 1.64
C ASN A 76 29.46 -9.18 1.99
N CYS A 77 30.26 -9.54 2.98
CA CYS A 77 31.46 -8.80 3.29
C CYS A 77 32.42 -8.85 2.09
N THR A 78 33.05 -7.70 1.77
CA THR A 78 34.01 -7.62 0.67
C THR A 78 35.31 -8.39 0.93
N GLU A 79 35.61 -8.58 2.20
CA GLU A 79 36.82 -9.28 2.65
C GLU A 79 36.72 -10.78 2.36
N ASP A 80 37.61 -11.30 1.53
CA ASP A 80 37.57 -12.71 1.08
C ASP A 80 37.65 -13.72 2.22
N TYR A 81 38.33 -13.38 3.31
CA TYR A 81 38.42 -14.25 4.49
C TYR A 81 37.15 -14.27 5.34
N LEU A 82 36.18 -13.42 5.08
CA LEU A 82 34.87 -13.37 5.73
C LEU A 82 33.74 -14.01 4.91
N LYS A 83 34.02 -14.44 3.68
CA LYS A 83 33.03 -15.11 2.84
C LYS A 83 32.88 -16.58 3.25
N GLU A 84 31.63 -17.05 3.45
CA GLU A 84 31.34 -18.44 3.87
C GLU A 84 31.86 -19.48 2.89
N GLU A 85 31.88 -19.18 1.59
CA GLU A 85 32.43 -20.06 0.55
C GLU A 85 33.92 -20.32 0.74
N ASN A 86 34.63 -19.34 1.28
CA ASN A 86 36.07 -19.41 1.55
C ASN A 86 36.42 -20.07 2.90
N ALA A 87 35.45 -20.38 3.75
CA ALA A 87 35.69 -20.98 5.07
C ALA A 87 36.47 -22.30 4.98
N VAL A 88 36.32 -23.07 3.89
CA VAL A 88 37.06 -24.32 3.64
C VAL A 88 38.55 -24.10 3.58
N ASN A 89 39.02 -22.95 3.07
CA ASN A 89 40.44 -22.61 2.91
C ASN A 89 41.15 -22.41 4.26
N TYR A 90 40.40 -22.15 5.32
CA TYR A 90 40.89 -21.84 6.67
C TYR A 90 40.69 -23.01 7.66
N THR A 91 40.40 -24.22 7.20
CA THR A 91 40.24 -25.40 8.06
C THR A 91 41.59 -25.93 8.59
N LYS A 92 42.71 -25.54 7.99
CA LYS A 92 44.06 -25.82 8.48
C LYS A 92 44.53 -24.69 9.38
N ARG A 93 45.17 -25.03 10.53
CA ARG A 93 45.62 -24.02 11.50
C ARG A 93 46.63 -23.03 10.93
N GLU A 94 47.49 -23.52 10.00
CA GLU A 94 48.49 -22.65 9.32
C GLU A 94 47.81 -21.51 8.54
N THR A 95 46.70 -21.83 7.82
CA THR A 95 45.97 -20.82 7.08
C THR A 95 45.02 -20.01 7.97
N ALA A 96 44.52 -20.60 9.04
CA ALA A 96 43.62 -19.90 9.98
C ALA A 96 44.38 -18.88 10.84
N SER A 97 45.69 -19.08 11.11
CA SER A 97 46.50 -18.20 11.98
C SER A 97 46.60 -16.75 11.47
N CYS A 98 46.36 -16.50 10.19
CA CYS A 98 46.35 -15.16 9.61
C CYS A 98 45.00 -14.41 9.78
N LEU A 99 43.96 -15.10 10.27
CA LEU A 99 42.63 -14.51 10.44
C LEU A 99 42.57 -13.58 11.63
N PRO A 100 41.97 -12.39 11.53
CA PRO A 100 41.87 -11.44 12.64
C PRO A 100 41.05 -11.96 13.82
N PHE A 101 40.26 -13.03 13.63
CA PHE A 101 39.45 -13.70 14.65
C PHE A 101 40.02 -15.07 15.04
N TYR A 102 41.28 -15.33 14.78
CA TYR A 102 41.90 -16.63 15.11
C TYR A 102 41.79 -16.97 16.61
N SER A 103 41.83 -15.96 17.49
CA SER A 103 41.64 -16.14 18.93
C SER A 103 40.26 -16.66 19.33
N ASP A 104 39.27 -16.49 18.50
CA ASP A 104 37.89 -16.94 18.75
C ASP A 104 37.67 -18.41 18.30
N LEU A 105 38.66 -19.02 17.67
CA LEU A 105 38.66 -20.40 17.24
C LEU A 105 39.13 -21.36 18.34
N PRO A 106 38.69 -22.63 18.35
CA PRO A 106 39.13 -23.63 19.34
C PRO A 106 40.67 -23.77 19.39
N ALA A 107 41.25 -23.70 20.58
CA ALA A 107 42.69 -23.72 20.78
C ALA A 107 43.38 -25.03 20.33
N THR A 108 42.68 -26.16 20.36
CA THR A 108 43.21 -27.50 20.04
C THR A 108 42.26 -28.25 19.06
N GLY A 109 42.80 -29.25 18.34
CA GLY A 109 42.04 -30.07 17.42
C GLY A 109 41.98 -29.56 15.98
N LYS A 110 41.36 -30.30 15.06
CA LYS A 110 41.08 -29.90 13.67
C LYS A 110 39.93 -28.89 13.64
N LEU A 111 40.09 -27.83 12.85
CA LEU A 111 39.02 -26.84 12.64
C LEU A 111 38.03 -27.37 11.60
N SER A 112 36.74 -27.34 11.94
CA SER A 112 35.67 -27.66 10.99
C SER A 112 35.26 -26.42 10.19
N LYS A 113 34.71 -26.62 9.00
CA LYS A 113 34.13 -25.54 8.19
C LYS A 113 33.09 -24.74 8.99
N GLN A 114 32.26 -25.43 9.77
CA GLN A 114 31.19 -24.81 10.56
C GLN A 114 31.74 -23.87 11.64
N GLN A 115 32.83 -24.29 12.33
CA GLN A 115 33.48 -23.46 13.33
C GLN A 115 34.08 -22.18 12.74
N ILE A 116 34.65 -22.28 11.51
CA ILE A 116 35.14 -21.08 10.80
C ILE A 116 33.97 -20.14 10.45
N ILE A 117 32.86 -20.66 9.93
CA ILE A 117 31.67 -19.86 9.59
C ILE A 117 31.12 -19.16 10.84
N GLU A 118 30.98 -19.85 11.93
CA GLU A 118 30.52 -19.25 13.21
C GLU A 118 31.46 -18.11 13.68
N ALA A 119 32.77 -18.32 13.58
CA ALA A 119 33.76 -17.30 13.95
C ALA A 119 33.71 -16.11 12.98
N GLN A 120 33.56 -16.33 11.66
CA GLN A 120 33.35 -15.29 10.66
C GLN A 120 32.11 -14.45 10.99
N GLN A 121 30.97 -15.08 11.28
CA GLN A 121 29.73 -14.41 11.61
C GLN A 121 29.85 -13.57 12.89
N ASN A 122 30.47 -14.14 13.94
CA ASN A 122 30.73 -13.42 15.17
C ASN A 122 31.65 -12.21 14.95
N TYR A 123 32.69 -12.34 14.13
CA TYR A 123 33.61 -11.25 13.81
C TYR A 123 32.90 -10.15 13.01
N ILE A 124 32.07 -10.52 12.03
CA ILE A 124 31.25 -9.59 11.24
C ILE A 124 30.33 -8.78 12.16
N GLN A 125 29.61 -9.45 13.09
CA GLN A 125 28.72 -8.77 14.02
C GLN A 125 29.47 -7.78 14.93
N LYS A 126 30.62 -8.17 15.47
CA LYS A 126 31.44 -7.30 16.34
C LYS A 126 32.03 -6.08 15.60
N ASN A 127 32.27 -6.18 14.29
CA ASN A 127 32.97 -5.17 13.51
C ASN A 127 32.12 -4.57 12.38
N ILE A 128 30.81 -4.71 12.43
CA ILE A 128 29.88 -4.36 11.36
C ILE A 128 30.01 -2.91 10.85
N THR A 129 30.39 -1.97 11.75
CA THR A 129 30.59 -0.56 11.42
C THR A 129 31.85 -0.28 10.60
N ASN A 130 32.87 -1.15 10.73
CA ASN A 130 34.19 -0.97 10.12
C ASN A 130 34.37 -1.79 8.85
N LEU A 131 33.44 -2.71 8.54
CA LEU A 131 33.51 -3.60 7.39
C LEU A 131 32.72 -3.02 6.21
N THR A 132 33.23 -3.29 5.01
CA THR A 132 32.57 -2.93 3.76
C THR A 132 31.78 -4.12 3.24
N PHE A 133 30.57 -3.89 2.70
CA PHE A 133 29.68 -4.92 2.22
C PHE A 133 29.21 -4.62 0.79
N ASN A 134 29.15 -5.67 -0.03
CA ASN A 134 28.41 -5.68 -1.28
C ASN A 134 27.01 -6.19 -1.03
N TYR A 135 26.04 -5.56 -1.68
CA TYR A 135 24.64 -5.91 -1.61
C TYR A 135 24.23 -6.60 -2.92
N GLU A 136 24.05 -7.90 -2.85
CA GLU A 136 23.91 -8.76 -4.03
C GLU A 136 22.68 -9.67 -3.92
N LEU A 137 22.06 -9.96 -5.06
CA LEU A 137 20.98 -10.93 -5.12
C LEU A 137 21.56 -12.35 -5.05
N GLU A 138 21.06 -13.18 -4.12
CA GLU A 138 21.56 -14.55 -3.99
C GLU A 138 21.29 -15.39 -5.24
N SER A 139 22.18 -16.32 -5.55
CA SER A 139 22.04 -17.24 -6.68
C SER A 139 21.06 -18.39 -6.39
N THR A 140 20.82 -18.69 -5.13
CA THR A 140 19.93 -19.76 -4.66
C THR A 140 18.51 -19.24 -4.40
N HIS A 141 17.57 -20.15 -4.18
CA HIS A 141 16.21 -19.77 -3.75
C HIS A 141 16.23 -19.19 -2.34
N PHE A 142 15.33 -18.23 -2.08
CA PHE A 142 15.16 -17.62 -0.77
C PHE A 142 14.94 -18.68 0.32
N MET A 143 15.73 -18.63 1.39
CA MET A 143 15.75 -19.63 2.47
C MET A 143 15.97 -21.08 1.99
N GLY A 144 16.51 -21.29 0.80
CA GLY A 144 16.69 -22.62 0.18
C GLY A 144 15.39 -23.29 -0.29
N LEU A 145 14.27 -22.55 -0.34
CA LEU A 145 12.95 -23.08 -0.67
C LEU A 145 12.51 -22.67 -2.09
N LYS A 146 12.08 -23.65 -2.90
CA LYS A 146 11.49 -23.36 -4.23
C LYS A 146 10.25 -22.46 -4.17
N SER A 147 9.44 -22.61 -3.12
CA SER A 147 8.27 -21.78 -2.87
C SER A 147 8.29 -21.32 -1.42
N VAL A 148 8.02 -20.06 -1.24
CA VAL A 148 7.87 -19.42 0.07
C VAL A 148 6.46 -19.68 0.57
N ALA A 149 6.31 -20.08 1.81
CA ALA A 149 4.99 -20.34 2.40
C ALA A 149 4.17 -19.04 2.42
N LYS A 150 2.88 -19.14 2.08
CA LYS A 150 1.95 -18.00 2.18
C LYS A 150 1.93 -17.50 3.62
N GLY A 151 2.01 -16.19 3.81
CA GLY A 151 2.02 -15.54 5.13
C GLY A 151 3.40 -15.42 5.79
N ILE A 152 4.50 -15.91 5.19
CA ILE A 152 5.84 -15.76 5.78
C ILE A 152 6.26 -14.29 5.94
N PHE A 153 5.80 -13.43 5.04
CA PHE A 153 6.02 -11.97 5.08
C PHE A 153 4.84 -11.23 5.73
N GLY A 154 3.89 -11.93 6.34
CA GLY A 154 2.67 -11.37 6.89
C GLY A 154 1.42 -11.68 6.07
N GLU A 155 0.26 -11.29 6.61
CA GLU A 155 -1.03 -11.53 5.99
C GLU A 155 -1.49 -10.33 5.16
N VAL A 156 -2.07 -10.60 3.98
CA VAL A 156 -2.61 -9.59 3.08
C VAL A 156 -4.14 -9.67 3.05
N TYR A 157 -4.77 -8.52 3.25
CA TYR A 157 -6.20 -8.31 3.12
C TYR A 157 -6.45 -7.35 1.95
N PHE A 158 -6.93 -7.88 0.83
CA PHE A 158 -7.15 -7.10 -0.38
C PHE A 158 -8.64 -6.84 -0.65
N LEU A 159 -9.00 -5.58 -0.85
CA LEU A 159 -10.33 -5.14 -1.26
C LEU A 159 -10.26 -4.47 -2.64
N PRO A 160 -10.64 -5.14 -3.72
CA PRO A 160 -10.63 -4.60 -5.08
C PRO A 160 -11.75 -3.60 -5.33
N ALA A 161 -11.57 -2.71 -6.33
CA ALA A 161 -12.52 -1.66 -6.69
C ALA A 161 -13.88 -2.19 -7.16
N LEU A 162 -13.87 -3.17 -8.06
CA LEU A 162 -15.06 -3.65 -8.79
C LEU A 162 -15.58 -5.01 -8.32
N LYS A 163 -15.13 -5.52 -7.20
CA LYS A 163 -15.70 -6.74 -6.67
C LYS A 163 -17.10 -6.45 -6.15
N ASN A 164 -18.05 -7.32 -6.51
CA ASN A 164 -19.36 -7.29 -5.86
C ASN A 164 -19.13 -7.51 -4.36
N ALA A 165 -19.38 -6.47 -3.54
CA ALA A 165 -19.12 -6.55 -2.10
C ALA A 165 -19.84 -7.75 -1.46
N ALA A 166 -20.93 -8.23 -2.06
CA ALA A 166 -21.60 -9.46 -1.67
C ALA A 166 -20.68 -10.70 -1.74
N GLU A 167 -19.68 -10.71 -2.61
CA GLU A 167 -18.71 -11.82 -2.68
C GLU A 167 -17.77 -11.88 -1.47
N ASP A 168 -17.56 -10.77 -0.77
CA ASP A 168 -16.76 -10.72 0.46
C ASP A 168 -17.45 -11.42 1.64
N PHE A 169 -18.77 -11.68 1.50
CA PHE A 169 -19.56 -12.42 2.47
C PHE A 169 -19.85 -13.86 2.03
N THR A 170 -19.22 -14.33 0.95
CA THR A 170 -19.30 -15.72 0.53
C THR A 170 -18.36 -16.61 1.34
N SER A 171 -18.63 -17.90 1.31
CA SER A 171 -17.89 -18.94 2.04
C SER A 171 -16.50 -19.28 1.47
N LYS A 172 -15.97 -18.50 0.51
CA LYS A 172 -14.63 -18.75 -0.03
C LYS A 172 -13.56 -18.35 1.01
N ASP A 173 -12.59 -19.20 1.25
CA ASP A 173 -11.49 -18.97 2.20
C ASP A 173 -10.68 -17.68 1.97
N THR A 174 -10.78 -17.12 0.77
CA THR A 174 -10.14 -15.84 0.40
C THR A 174 -10.94 -14.62 0.85
N CYS A 175 -12.18 -14.78 1.32
CA CYS A 175 -13.04 -13.68 1.70
C CYS A 175 -12.77 -13.19 3.12
N ILE A 176 -12.88 -11.87 3.34
CA ILE A 176 -12.62 -11.22 4.63
C ILE A 176 -13.53 -11.77 5.72
N PHE A 177 -14.81 -11.93 5.42
CA PHE A 177 -15.79 -12.50 6.36
C PHE A 177 -15.42 -13.94 6.75
N SER A 178 -15.05 -14.79 5.78
CA SER A 178 -14.65 -16.18 6.05
C SER A 178 -13.38 -16.27 6.91
N LYS A 179 -12.42 -15.36 6.71
CA LYS A 179 -11.22 -15.28 7.55
C LYS A 179 -11.59 -14.94 9.00
N LEU A 180 -12.40 -13.88 9.21
CA LEU A 180 -12.85 -13.48 10.54
C LEU A 180 -13.67 -14.58 11.23
N LEU A 181 -14.63 -15.16 10.51
CA LEU A 181 -15.46 -16.25 11.02
C LEU A 181 -14.61 -17.46 11.36
N GLY A 182 -13.56 -17.72 10.57
CA GLY A 182 -12.58 -18.76 10.81
C GLY A 182 -11.87 -18.62 12.15
N GLU A 183 -11.37 -17.44 12.46
CA GLU A 183 -10.72 -17.16 13.76
C GLU A 183 -11.70 -17.37 14.93
N VAL A 184 -12.95 -16.94 14.78
CA VAL A 184 -13.99 -17.12 15.79
C VAL A 184 -14.31 -18.62 16.00
N ILE A 185 -14.50 -19.35 14.90
CA ILE A 185 -14.81 -20.79 14.94
C ILE A 185 -13.63 -21.57 15.53
N GLU A 186 -12.39 -21.24 15.15
CA GLU A 186 -11.20 -21.88 15.71
C GLU A 186 -11.11 -21.67 17.23
N THR A 187 -11.29 -20.43 17.69
CA THR A 187 -11.31 -20.12 19.13
C THR A 187 -12.42 -20.86 19.87
N MET A 188 -13.62 -20.91 19.29
CA MET A 188 -14.75 -21.68 19.84
C MET A 188 -14.46 -23.17 19.84
N SER A 189 -13.85 -23.68 18.77
CA SER A 189 -13.52 -25.09 18.59
C SER A 189 -12.52 -25.59 19.63
N ILE A 190 -11.48 -24.79 19.94
CA ILE A 190 -10.46 -25.15 20.93
C ILE A 190 -11.04 -25.20 22.34
N ASN A 191 -11.92 -24.26 22.69
CA ASN A 191 -12.38 -24.07 24.07
C ASN A 191 -13.71 -24.75 24.40
N ASN A 192 -14.35 -25.44 23.44
CA ASN A 192 -15.66 -26.07 23.63
C ASN A 192 -15.54 -27.61 23.60
N ALA A 193 -15.76 -28.25 24.77
CA ALA A 193 -15.69 -29.70 24.93
C ALA A 193 -16.71 -30.43 24.03
N ASP A 194 -17.95 -29.94 23.94
CA ASP A 194 -19.01 -30.56 23.14
C ASP A 194 -18.65 -30.53 21.64
N TRP A 195 -17.94 -29.46 21.21
CA TRP A 195 -17.46 -29.35 19.85
C TRP A 195 -16.36 -30.38 19.53
N GLN A 196 -15.43 -30.57 20.44
CA GLN A 196 -14.37 -31.57 20.31
C GLN A 196 -14.96 -33.00 20.32
N GLU A 197 -15.94 -33.25 21.16
CA GLU A 197 -16.65 -34.51 21.15
C GLU A 197 -17.37 -34.78 19.84
N THR A 198 -18.06 -33.76 19.31
CA THR A 198 -18.74 -33.84 17.98
C THR A 198 -17.74 -34.18 16.87
N LYS A 199 -16.57 -33.52 16.83
CA LYS A 199 -15.49 -33.83 15.89
C LYS A 199 -15.03 -35.29 15.99
N GLN A 200 -14.84 -35.79 17.22
CA GLN A 200 -14.44 -37.17 17.45
C GLN A 200 -15.51 -38.15 17.02
N GLN A 201 -16.78 -37.85 17.27
CA GLN A 201 -17.90 -38.72 16.84
C GLN A 201 -17.99 -38.79 15.32
N LEU A 202 -17.86 -37.65 14.61
CA LEU A 202 -17.83 -37.64 13.16
C LEU A 202 -16.63 -38.38 12.58
N ASN A 203 -15.45 -38.21 13.13
CA ASN A 203 -14.27 -39.01 12.77
C ASN A 203 -14.52 -40.52 12.91
N LYS A 204 -15.17 -40.94 14.01
CA LYS A 204 -15.55 -42.33 14.21
C LYS A 204 -16.58 -42.83 13.18
N VAL A 205 -17.48 -41.96 12.73
CA VAL A 205 -18.47 -42.35 11.70
C VAL A 205 -17.79 -42.48 10.33
N PHE A 206 -16.96 -41.51 9.91
CA PHE A 206 -16.26 -41.56 8.63
C PHE A 206 -15.24 -42.70 8.57
N SER A 207 -14.52 -42.97 9.66
CA SER A 207 -13.58 -44.08 9.71
C SER A 207 -14.24 -45.44 9.48
N LYS A 208 -15.54 -45.62 9.83
CA LYS A 208 -16.28 -46.87 9.56
C LYS A 208 -16.47 -47.15 8.06
N PHE A 209 -16.34 -46.12 7.21
CA PHE A 209 -16.45 -46.30 5.75
C PHE A 209 -15.13 -46.69 5.09
N ASN A 210 -14.01 -46.54 5.80
CA ASN A 210 -12.69 -46.83 5.25
C ASN A 210 -12.32 -48.31 5.41
N LYS A 211 -11.53 -48.81 4.48
CA LYS A 211 -11.10 -50.21 4.43
C LYS A 211 -10.18 -50.55 5.58
N TYR A 212 -9.35 -49.61 6.02
CA TYR A 212 -8.45 -49.78 7.16
C TYR A 212 -8.74 -48.71 8.23
N ILE A 213 -8.77 -49.16 9.50
CA ILE A 213 -8.83 -48.28 10.67
C ILE A 213 -7.53 -48.54 11.47
N ASN A 214 -6.67 -47.53 11.59
CA ASN A 214 -5.36 -47.65 12.24
C ASN A 214 -4.51 -48.83 11.74
N GLY A 215 -4.56 -49.11 10.43
CA GLY A 215 -3.81 -50.19 9.80
C GLY A 215 -4.45 -51.58 9.93
N ILE A 216 -5.60 -51.71 10.58
CA ILE A 216 -6.37 -52.97 10.74
C ILE A 216 -7.55 -52.97 9.76
N GLU A 217 -7.76 -54.09 9.07
CA GLU A 217 -8.90 -54.21 8.11
C GLU A 217 -10.23 -54.10 8.85
N ASN A 218 -11.11 -53.27 8.33
CA ASN A 218 -12.40 -52.95 8.93
C ASN A 218 -13.48 -53.92 8.45
N ALA A 219 -13.72 -54.97 9.23
CA ALA A 219 -14.77 -55.95 8.95
C ALA A 219 -16.21 -55.36 8.98
N GLY A 220 -16.42 -54.19 9.61
CA GLY A 220 -17.70 -53.49 9.69
C GLY A 220 -17.98 -52.49 8.56
N ARG A 221 -17.12 -52.46 7.55
CA ARG A 221 -17.28 -51.55 6.40
C ARG A 221 -18.57 -51.83 5.61
N PRO A 222 -19.30 -50.82 5.14
CA PRO A 222 -20.48 -51.00 4.29
C PRO A 222 -20.17 -51.84 3.05
N LYS A 223 -20.94 -52.90 2.84
CA LYS A 223 -20.74 -53.84 1.73
C LYS A 223 -20.77 -53.16 0.36
N GLN A 224 -21.61 -52.17 0.19
CA GLN A 224 -21.75 -51.42 -1.04
C GLN A 224 -20.45 -50.77 -1.56
N LEU A 225 -19.61 -50.27 -0.63
CA LEU A 225 -18.30 -49.69 -1.01
C LEU A 225 -17.34 -50.80 -1.45
N SER A 226 -17.30 -51.90 -0.74
CA SER A 226 -16.44 -53.05 -1.05
C SER A 226 -16.85 -53.70 -2.38
N ASP A 227 -18.13 -53.73 -2.68
CA ASP A 227 -18.65 -54.31 -3.92
C ASP A 227 -18.31 -53.38 -5.13
N LEU A 228 -18.47 -52.08 -4.96
CA LEU A 228 -18.04 -51.08 -5.97
C LEU A 228 -16.53 -51.16 -6.27
N GLU A 229 -15.70 -51.27 -5.25
CA GLU A 229 -14.25 -51.43 -5.42
C GLU A 229 -13.89 -52.70 -6.16
N LYS A 230 -14.57 -53.83 -5.87
CA LYS A 230 -14.36 -55.11 -6.56
C LYS A 230 -14.77 -55.01 -8.04
N GLU A 231 -15.91 -54.38 -8.33
CA GLU A 231 -16.37 -54.20 -9.71
C GLU A 231 -15.38 -53.32 -10.50
N LEU A 232 -14.98 -52.19 -9.95
CA LEU A 232 -13.99 -51.31 -10.61
C LEU A 232 -12.63 -51.94 -10.74
N SER A 233 -12.16 -52.66 -9.71
CA SER A 233 -10.87 -53.39 -9.78
C SER A 233 -10.91 -54.49 -10.84
N LYS A 234 -12.08 -55.14 -11.06
CA LYS A 234 -12.24 -56.13 -12.12
C LYS A 234 -12.09 -55.51 -13.53
N GLU A 235 -12.66 -54.34 -13.74
CA GLU A 235 -12.51 -53.61 -15.02
C GLU A 235 -11.06 -53.15 -15.22
N LEU A 236 -10.32 -52.84 -14.14
CA LEU A 236 -8.93 -52.40 -14.20
C LEU A 236 -7.92 -53.57 -14.20
N GLN A 237 -8.37 -54.81 -14.17
CA GLN A 237 -7.50 -55.99 -14.12
C GLN A 237 -6.52 -56.08 -15.29
N SER A 238 -6.96 -55.64 -16.50
CA SER A 238 -6.10 -55.60 -17.70
C SER A 238 -4.94 -54.58 -17.56
N TRP A 239 -5.03 -53.64 -16.65
CA TRP A 239 -4.03 -52.63 -16.34
C TRP A 239 -3.19 -52.97 -15.12
N ASN A 240 -3.42 -54.14 -14.51
CA ASN A 240 -2.79 -54.58 -13.26
C ASN A 240 -2.94 -53.57 -12.11
N ALA A 241 -4.12 -52.89 -12.06
CA ALA A 241 -4.46 -51.85 -11.11
C ALA A 241 -5.64 -52.26 -10.21
N TYR A 242 -5.60 -51.84 -8.96
CA TYR A 242 -6.66 -52.04 -7.96
C TYR A 242 -7.25 -50.68 -7.61
N PHE A 243 -8.57 -50.66 -7.38
CA PHE A 243 -9.29 -49.47 -6.99
C PHE A 243 -9.66 -49.57 -5.50
N ASP A 244 -9.33 -48.50 -4.76
CA ASP A 244 -9.64 -48.39 -3.32
C ASP A 244 -10.21 -46.99 -3.03
N ILE A 245 -11.25 -46.92 -2.18
CA ILE A 245 -11.95 -45.69 -1.80
C ILE A 245 -11.64 -45.36 -0.36
N GLU A 246 -11.00 -44.22 -0.11
CA GLU A 246 -10.83 -43.68 1.22
C GLU A 246 -11.67 -42.43 1.40
N LEU A 247 -12.51 -42.41 2.46
CA LEU A 247 -13.35 -41.27 2.81
C LEU A 247 -12.71 -40.50 3.95
N ASN A 248 -12.18 -39.33 3.62
CA ASN A 248 -11.61 -38.44 4.61
C ASN A 248 -12.72 -37.67 5.34
N THR A 249 -12.59 -37.48 6.62
CA THR A 249 -13.50 -36.68 7.42
C THR A 249 -13.40 -35.24 6.95
N PRO A 250 -14.52 -34.60 6.56
CA PRO A 250 -14.50 -33.16 6.22
C PRO A 250 -14.11 -32.36 7.48
N ASP A 251 -13.33 -31.32 7.29
CA ASP A 251 -13.08 -30.36 8.35
C ASP A 251 -14.38 -29.61 8.68
N ILE A 252 -14.93 -29.87 9.86
CA ILE A 252 -16.21 -29.32 10.30
C ILE A 252 -16.13 -27.80 10.44
N ASP A 253 -14.98 -27.27 10.80
CA ASP A 253 -14.77 -25.82 10.92
C ASP A 253 -14.90 -25.17 9.54
N SER A 254 -14.41 -25.81 8.48
CA SER A 254 -14.58 -25.32 7.10
C SER A 254 -16.03 -25.47 6.63
N VAL A 255 -16.76 -26.49 7.04
CA VAL A 255 -18.19 -26.67 6.73
C VAL A 255 -19.02 -25.55 7.36
N LEU A 256 -18.76 -25.16 8.60
CA LEU A 256 -19.46 -24.04 9.25
C LEU A 256 -19.18 -22.72 8.54
N LYS A 257 -17.91 -22.47 8.18
CA LYS A 257 -17.54 -21.28 7.40
C LYS A 257 -18.32 -21.22 6.08
N SER A 258 -18.42 -22.36 5.40
CA SER A 258 -19.06 -22.43 4.07
C SER A 258 -20.58 -22.21 4.09
N ASN A 259 -21.24 -22.42 5.22
CA ASN A 259 -22.70 -22.31 5.37
C ASN A 259 -23.16 -21.05 6.14
N ALA A 260 -22.24 -20.13 6.45
CA ALA A 260 -22.59 -18.90 7.13
C ALA A 260 -23.23 -17.88 6.16
N SER A 261 -24.35 -17.28 6.57
CA SER A 261 -25.04 -16.19 5.86
C SER A 261 -25.05 -14.94 6.72
N VAL A 262 -24.82 -13.78 6.09
CA VAL A 262 -24.81 -12.49 6.78
C VAL A 262 -26.13 -11.77 6.55
N TRP A 263 -26.80 -11.44 7.63
CA TRP A 263 -28.07 -10.70 7.64
C TRP A 263 -27.86 -9.33 8.27
N ILE A 264 -28.43 -8.30 7.65
CA ILE A 264 -28.38 -6.92 8.17
C ILE A 264 -29.77 -6.38 8.29
N ASP A 265 -30.01 -5.69 9.40
CA ASP A 265 -31.22 -4.96 9.68
C ASP A 265 -30.93 -3.45 9.69
N ASP A 266 -31.46 -2.74 8.70
CA ASP A 266 -31.42 -1.28 8.56
C ASP A 266 -32.87 -0.69 8.60
N GLY A 267 -33.75 -1.36 9.35
CA GLY A 267 -35.19 -1.19 9.34
C GLY A 267 -35.92 -2.31 8.60
N THR A 268 -35.19 -3.11 7.82
CA THR A 268 -35.71 -4.33 7.17
C THR A 268 -34.59 -5.37 7.16
N ARG A 269 -34.79 -6.48 7.87
CA ARG A 269 -33.82 -7.56 7.95
C ARG A 269 -33.77 -8.31 6.62
N THR A 270 -32.67 -8.19 5.89
CA THR A 270 -32.43 -8.91 4.63
C THR A 270 -30.99 -9.42 4.57
N ASP A 271 -30.75 -10.38 3.67
CA ASP A 271 -29.41 -10.84 3.35
C ASP A 271 -28.55 -9.68 2.82
N ILE A 272 -27.26 -9.65 3.19
CA ILE A 272 -26.30 -8.61 2.80
C ILE A 272 -26.26 -8.40 1.28
N THR A 273 -26.43 -9.44 0.47
CA THR A 273 -26.38 -9.37 -0.99
C THR A 273 -27.52 -8.53 -1.59
N ARG A 274 -28.60 -8.31 -0.82
CA ARG A 274 -29.75 -7.49 -1.21
C ARG A 274 -29.68 -6.05 -0.71
N LYS A 275 -28.65 -5.70 0.04
CA LYS A 275 -28.42 -4.34 0.53
C LYS A 275 -27.69 -3.48 -0.51
N GLY A 276 -27.82 -2.18 -0.41
CA GLY A 276 -27.09 -1.24 -1.29
C GLY A 276 -25.57 -1.37 -1.13
N HIS A 277 -24.83 -1.18 -2.21
CA HIS A 277 -23.35 -1.34 -2.24
C HIS A 277 -22.62 -0.51 -1.19
N GLY A 278 -23.12 0.69 -0.87
CA GLY A 278 -22.54 1.53 0.18
C GLY A 278 -22.58 0.87 1.56
N LEU A 279 -23.71 0.25 1.93
CA LEU A 279 -23.86 -0.47 3.21
C LEU A 279 -23.01 -1.75 3.21
N GLN A 280 -23.00 -2.50 2.11
CA GLN A 280 -22.13 -3.68 1.98
C GLN A 280 -20.67 -3.34 2.21
N ARG A 281 -20.15 -2.25 1.60
CA ARG A 281 -18.79 -1.77 1.82
C ARG A 281 -18.55 -1.31 3.26
N ALA A 282 -19.48 -0.58 3.84
CA ALA A 282 -19.37 -0.14 5.24
C ALA A 282 -19.24 -1.34 6.19
N VAL A 283 -19.99 -2.41 5.94
CA VAL A 283 -19.89 -3.65 6.75
C VAL A 283 -18.56 -4.36 6.52
N THR A 284 -18.08 -4.48 5.28
CA THR A 284 -16.75 -5.06 4.99
C THR A 284 -15.65 -4.31 5.75
N LEU A 285 -15.71 -2.97 5.74
CA LEU A 285 -14.72 -2.14 6.45
C LEU A 285 -14.82 -2.29 7.96
N ALA A 286 -16.03 -2.37 8.52
CA ALA A 286 -16.24 -2.64 9.94
C ALA A 286 -15.68 -4.02 10.36
N LEU A 287 -15.80 -5.02 9.49
CA LEU A 287 -15.19 -6.34 9.71
C LEU A 287 -13.65 -6.26 9.73
N ILE A 288 -13.05 -5.52 8.81
CA ILE A 288 -11.59 -5.29 8.76
C ILE A 288 -11.11 -4.62 10.04
N GLN A 289 -11.81 -3.59 10.50
CA GLN A 289 -11.49 -2.91 11.76
C GLN A 289 -11.60 -3.85 12.97
N LEU A 290 -12.60 -4.73 12.96
CA LEU A 290 -12.79 -5.71 14.02
C LEU A 290 -11.66 -6.74 14.05
N ILE A 291 -11.22 -7.22 12.88
CA ILE A 291 -10.05 -8.10 12.74
C ILE A 291 -8.82 -7.43 13.38
N ALA A 292 -8.52 -6.20 12.99
CA ALA A 292 -7.36 -5.48 13.50
C ALA A 292 -7.40 -5.29 15.03
N LYS A 293 -8.57 -4.95 15.59
CA LYS A 293 -8.74 -4.73 17.03
C LYS A 293 -8.62 -6.02 17.86
N ARG A 294 -9.22 -7.13 17.41
CA ARG A 294 -9.19 -8.40 18.14
C ARG A 294 -7.79 -8.97 18.30
N GLN A 295 -6.98 -8.81 17.29
CA GLN A 295 -5.64 -9.39 17.28
C GLN A 295 -4.63 -8.60 18.12
N LEU A 296 -4.91 -7.33 18.47
CA LEU A 296 -4.18 -6.60 19.50
C LEU A 296 -4.38 -7.23 20.90
N GLN A 297 -5.51 -7.92 21.11
CA GLN A 297 -5.86 -8.55 22.39
C GLN A 297 -5.33 -9.96 22.51
N SER A 298 -5.04 -10.66 21.40
CA SER A 298 -4.60 -12.07 21.38
C SER A 298 -3.08 -12.27 21.46
N THR A 299 -2.28 -11.24 21.67
CA THR A 299 -0.81 -11.33 21.77
C THR A 299 -0.31 -11.97 23.06
N SER A 300 -1.18 -12.43 23.97
CA SER A 300 -0.78 -13.03 25.26
C SER A 300 -0.82 -14.55 25.35
N ASP A 301 -1.54 -15.29 24.49
CA ASP A 301 -1.73 -16.72 24.71
C ASP A 301 -1.89 -17.53 23.42
N SER A 302 -0.79 -17.91 22.73
CA SER A 302 -0.77 -19.18 22.00
C SER A 302 0.64 -19.57 21.53
N GLU A 303 1.34 -20.33 22.36
CA GLU A 303 2.53 -21.11 22.00
C GLU A 303 2.12 -22.48 21.43
N THR A 304 1.50 -22.59 20.29
CA THR A 304 1.37 -23.92 19.65
C THR A 304 1.08 -23.82 18.16
N THR A 305 2.08 -23.54 17.36
CA THR A 305 2.14 -24.08 15.98
C THR A 305 3.57 -24.04 15.44
N THR A 306 3.99 -25.12 14.84
CA THR A 306 5.35 -25.44 14.40
C THR A 306 5.89 -24.66 13.20
N ARG A 307 5.21 -23.60 12.73
CA ARG A 307 5.71 -22.65 11.75
C ARG A 307 5.34 -21.25 12.20
N LYS A 308 6.36 -20.50 12.60
CA LYS A 308 6.21 -19.10 12.98
C LYS A 308 5.96 -18.26 11.71
N ILE A 309 4.76 -17.70 11.58
CA ILE A 309 4.34 -16.80 10.51
C ILE A 309 4.53 -15.38 11.03
N SER A 310 5.01 -14.44 10.20
CA SER A 310 5.13 -13.03 10.58
C SER A 310 3.77 -12.49 11.03
N LYS A 311 3.78 -11.66 12.08
CA LYS A 311 2.57 -11.00 12.61
C LYS A 311 2.16 -9.77 11.81
N SER A 312 2.95 -9.38 10.81
CA SER A 312 2.69 -8.20 9.97
C SER A 312 1.41 -8.34 9.16
N ARG A 313 0.68 -7.24 9.00
CA ARG A 313 -0.58 -7.20 8.25
C ARG A 313 -0.60 -6.06 7.28
N TYR A 314 -1.02 -6.37 6.06
CA TYR A 314 -1.10 -5.45 4.94
C TYR A 314 -2.54 -5.35 4.47
N PHE A 315 -3.16 -4.21 4.69
CA PHE A 315 -4.50 -3.92 4.19
C PHE A 315 -4.37 -3.11 2.90
N ILE A 316 -4.80 -3.70 1.80
CA ILE A 316 -4.68 -3.10 0.47
C ILE A 316 -6.08 -2.82 -0.07
N PHE A 317 -6.37 -1.55 -0.36
CA PHE A 317 -7.66 -1.10 -0.86
C PHE A 317 -7.51 -0.46 -2.24
N GLU A 318 -8.32 -0.91 -3.19
CA GLU A 318 -8.43 -0.28 -4.50
C GLU A 318 -9.76 0.47 -4.58
N GLU A 319 -9.68 1.79 -4.80
CA GLU A 319 -10.81 2.72 -4.89
C GLU A 319 -11.89 2.49 -3.79
N PRO A 320 -11.50 2.55 -2.51
CA PRO A 320 -12.44 2.26 -1.43
C PRO A 320 -13.61 3.25 -1.34
N GLU A 321 -13.49 4.41 -2.00
CA GLU A 321 -14.50 5.46 -2.08
C GLU A 321 -15.71 5.12 -2.95
N LEU A 322 -15.62 4.13 -3.82
CA LEU A 322 -16.71 3.80 -4.75
C LEU A 322 -18.01 3.51 -3.98
N TYR A 323 -19.11 4.09 -4.47
CA TYR A 323 -20.46 3.98 -3.90
C TYR A 323 -20.65 4.63 -2.52
N LEU A 324 -19.67 5.40 -2.02
CA LEU A 324 -19.77 6.13 -0.76
C LEU A 324 -19.99 7.63 -0.99
N HIS A 325 -20.89 8.22 -0.20
CA HIS A 325 -21.04 9.68 -0.15
C HIS A 325 -19.78 10.33 0.43
N PRO A 326 -19.46 11.60 0.08
CA PRO A 326 -18.26 12.29 0.56
C PRO A 326 -18.09 12.27 2.10
N GLN A 327 -19.17 12.39 2.86
CA GLN A 327 -19.12 12.29 4.32
C GLN A 327 -18.64 10.90 4.78
N ALA A 328 -19.15 9.84 4.15
CA ALA A 328 -18.75 8.47 4.47
C ALA A 328 -17.29 8.20 4.09
N GLN A 329 -16.80 8.83 3.00
CA GLN A 329 -15.39 8.72 2.61
C GLN A 329 -14.45 9.34 3.66
N ARG A 330 -14.84 10.46 4.30
CA ARG A 330 -14.05 11.06 5.40
C ARG A 330 -13.99 10.15 6.62
N VAL A 331 -15.15 9.63 7.05
CA VAL A 331 -15.19 8.66 8.16
C VAL A 331 -14.36 7.42 7.84
N LEU A 332 -14.38 6.99 6.58
CA LEU A 332 -13.55 5.89 6.10
C LEU A 332 -12.06 6.19 6.21
N PHE A 333 -11.64 7.41 5.84
CA PHE A 333 -10.24 7.82 5.95
C PHE A 333 -9.76 7.77 7.41
N ASP A 334 -10.54 8.31 8.35
CA ASP A 334 -10.23 8.25 9.78
C ASP A 334 -10.10 6.79 10.25
N SER A 335 -10.97 5.91 9.76
CA SER A 335 -10.92 4.48 10.03
C SER A 335 -9.64 3.81 9.51
N PHE A 336 -9.13 4.23 8.34
CA PHE A 336 -7.85 3.74 7.82
C PHE A 336 -6.65 4.23 8.65
N VAL A 337 -6.71 5.47 9.12
CA VAL A 337 -5.70 6.01 10.04
C VAL A 337 -5.69 5.22 11.36
N ASP A 338 -6.86 4.98 11.94
CA ASP A 338 -6.99 4.16 13.15
C ASP A 338 -6.44 2.75 12.92
N LEU A 339 -6.76 2.14 11.78
CA LEU A 339 -6.25 0.83 11.41
C LEU A 339 -4.71 0.81 11.31
N SER A 340 -4.12 1.85 10.74
CA SER A 340 -2.65 1.97 10.66
C SER A 340 -1.98 2.11 12.04
N ASN A 341 -2.68 2.71 13.00
CA ASN A 341 -2.20 2.85 14.38
C ASN A 341 -2.21 1.52 15.17
N THR A 342 -2.80 0.45 14.63
CA THR A 342 -2.82 -0.89 15.25
C THR A 342 -1.60 -1.76 14.90
N GLY A 343 -0.53 -1.17 14.35
CA GLY A 343 0.64 -1.92 13.88
C GLY A 343 0.42 -2.61 12.53
N SER A 344 -0.65 -2.23 11.81
CA SER A 344 -0.93 -2.72 10.46
C SER A 344 -0.49 -1.70 9.42
N GLN A 345 -0.06 -2.15 8.25
CA GLN A 345 0.22 -1.26 7.12
C GLN A 345 -1.01 -1.15 6.22
N VAL A 346 -1.46 0.08 5.96
CA VAL A 346 -2.62 0.36 5.10
C VAL A 346 -2.14 1.02 3.81
N ILE A 347 -2.48 0.42 2.69
CA ILE A 347 -2.14 0.90 1.34
C ILE A 347 -3.44 1.10 0.57
N LEU A 348 -3.67 2.31 0.10
CA LEU A 348 -4.86 2.60 -0.71
C LEU A 348 -4.52 3.25 -2.05
N CYS A 349 -5.25 2.84 -3.07
CA CYS A 349 -5.28 3.48 -4.36
C CYS A 349 -6.62 4.19 -4.50
N THR A 350 -6.60 5.52 -4.67
CA THR A 350 -7.82 6.34 -4.68
C THR A 350 -7.82 7.37 -5.80
N HIS A 351 -9.00 7.77 -6.22
CA HIS A 351 -9.28 8.93 -7.06
C HIS A 351 -10.06 10.03 -6.30
N SER A 352 -10.28 9.86 -4.99
CA SER A 352 -11.02 10.83 -4.19
C SER A 352 -10.10 11.76 -3.40
N SER A 353 -10.32 13.06 -3.52
CA SER A 353 -9.66 14.07 -2.68
C SER A 353 -10.03 13.94 -1.20
N ASN A 354 -11.19 13.34 -0.87
CA ASN A 354 -11.61 13.10 0.52
C ASN A 354 -10.77 12.03 1.24
N LEU A 355 -10.05 11.19 0.50
CA LEU A 355 -9.12 10.19 1.05
C LEU A 355 -7.66 10.64 1.02
N ILE A 356 -7.43 11.94 0.84
CA ILE A 356 -6.10 12.55 0.89
C ILE A 356 -6.04 13.52 2.06
N ASN A 357 -5.08 13.30 2.93
CA ASN A 357 -4.73 14.24 3.97
C ASN A 357 -3.33 14.81 3.70
N ILE A 358 -3.25 16.12 3.47
CA ILE A 358 -2.01 16.81 3.14
C ILE A 358 -1.03 16.81 4.32
N ASP A 359 -1.49 16.72 5.57
CA ASP A 359 -0.61 16.56 6.74
C ASP A 359 0.20 15.27 6.68
N LYS A 360 -0.30 14.28 5.95
CA LYS A 360 0.35 12.98 5.72
C LYS A 360 1.01 12.92 4.33
N TYR A 361 1.48 14.06 3.79
CA TYR A 361 2.04 14.13 2.44
C TYR A 361 3.19 13.14 2.22
N LYS A 362 3.97 12.78 3.26
CA LYS A 362 5.01 11.76 3.18
C LYS A 362 4.48 10.35 2.83
N SER A 363 3.20 10.10 3.09
CA SER A 363 2.52 8.83 2.75
C SER A 363 1.82 8.87 1.40
N ILE A 364 1.95 9.96 0.63
CA ILE A 364 1.33 10.12 -0.69
C ILE A 364 2.32 9.72 -1.78
N TYR A 365 1.86 8.85 -2.68
CA TYR A 365 2.59 8.39 -3.86
C TYR A 365 1.84 8.80 -5.12
N ILE A 366 2.49 9.57 -5.99
CA ILE A 366 1.94 9.92 -7.30
C ILE A 366 2.50 8.97 -8.33
N VAL A 367 1.63 8.20 -8.97
CA VAL A 367 2.00 7.29 -10.06
C VAL A 367 1.62 7.93 -11.39
N ARG A 368 2.59 8.17 -12.26
CA ARG A 368 2.41 8.74 -13.60
C ARG A 368 2.94 7.79 -14.65
N LYS A 369 2.25 7.72 -15.79
CA LYS A 369 2.75 7.08 -17.00
C LYS A 369 3.18 8.18 -17.97
N GLU A 370 4.49 8.32 -18.18
CA GLU A 370 5.03 9.36 -19.06
C GLU A 370 4.87 8.95 -20.53
N ASN A 371 5.27 7.73 -20.85
CA ASN A 371 5.15 7.16 -22.19
C ASN A 371 5.18 5.63 -22.13
N ASP A 372 5.00 4.98 -23.29
CA ASP A 372 4.98 3.51 -23.39
C ASP A 372 6.39 2.88 -23.32
N GLN A 373 7.46 3.68 -23.42
CA GLN A 373 8.83 3.18 -23.38
C GLN A 373 9.41 3.18 -21.96
N THR A 374 9.09 4.20 -21.16
CA THR A 374 9.60 4.35 -19.79
C THR A 374 8.70 3.72 -18.74
N GLY A 375 7.43 3.40 -19.12
CA GLY A 375 6.46 2.83 -18.19
C GLY A 375 5.91 3.84 -17.21
N SER A 376 5.68 3.43 -15.96
CA SER A 376 5.15 4.27 -14.90
C SER A 376 6.25 4.68 -13.92
N THR A 377 6.24 5.95 -13.55
CA THR A 377 7.13 6.53 -12.52
C THR A 377 6.34 6.81 -11.24
N ILE A 378 7.04 6.77 -10.10
CA ILE A 378 6.47 7.03 -8.79
C ILE A 378 7.22 8.21 -8.18
N THR A 379 6.47 9.17 -7.64
CA THR A 379 7.03 10.30 -6.90
C THR A 379 6.47 10.29 -5.49
N GLN A 380 7.35 10.39 -4.50
CA GLN A 380 7.05 10.50 -3.07
C GLN A 380 7.88 11.66 -2.48
N CYS A 381 7.40 12.25 -1.40
CA CYS A 381 8.14 13.21 -0.60
C CYS A 381 8.51 12.61 0.74
N GLU A 382 9.80 12.40 1.00
CA GLU A 382 10.31 11.88 2.28
C GLU A 382 10.79 13.01 3.21
N ASP A 383 11.10 14.19 2.65
CA ASP A 383 11.63 15.33 3.39
C ASP A 383 10.56 16.01 4.25
N ASP A 384 11.00 16.67 5.32
CA ASP A 384 10.16 17.63 6.05
C ASP A 384 10.11 18.95 5.28
N LEU A 385 8.96 19.22 4.63
CA LEU A 385 8.77 20.42 3.80
C LEU A 385 8.46 21.68 4.61
N PHE A 386 7.90 21.52 5.81
CA PHE A 386 7.37 22.61 6.60
C PHE A 386 8.04 22.65 7.96
N ASP A 387 8.44 23.85 8.40
CA ASP A 387 8.82 24.09 9.80
C ASP A 387 7.59 24.09 10.73
N GLY A 388 7.80 24.22 12.04
CA GLY A 388 6.70 24.13 13.00
C GLY A 388 5.59 25.16 12.77
N SER A 389 5.95 26.41 12.50
CA SER A 389 5.00 27.51 12.27
C SER A 389 4.32 27.40 10.90
N GLU A 390 5.05 26.99 9.87
CA GLU A 390 4.51 26.71 8.55
C GLU A 390 3.51 25.55 8.60
N ARG A 391 3.78 24.52 9.40
CA ARG A 391 2.90 23.36 9.56
C ARG A 391 1.59 23.72 10.24
N GLU A 392 1.62 24.57 11.28
CA GLU A 392 0.40 25.06 11.92
C GLU A 392 -0.46 25.87 10.94
N ASN A 393 0.15 26.81 10.20
CA ASN A 393 -0.55 27.60 9.18
C ASN A 393 -1.11 26.73 8.06
N TRP A 394 -0.37 25.70 7.64
CA TRP A 394 -0.79 24.76 6.62
C TRP A 394 -2.00 23.96 7.07
N ASN A 395 -1.98 23.40 8.29
CA ASN A 395 -3.08 22.64 8.87
C ASN A 395 -4.34 23.49 8.99
N LEU A 396 -4.22 24.69 9.51
CA LEU A 396 -5.35 25.63 9.61
C LEU A 396 -5.97 25.92 8.23
N SER A 397 -5.14 26.18 7.25
CA SER A 397 -5.55 26.39 5.86
C SER A 397 -6.28 25.19 5.26
N TYR A 398 -5.83 23.96 5.57
CA TYR A 398 -6.43 22.72 5.09
C TYR A 398 -7.81 22.47 5.71
N TRP A 399 -7.95 22.68 7.02
CA TRP A 399 -9.23 22.54 7.72
C TRP A 399 -10.34 23.45 7.17
N ILE A 400 -9.95 24.63 6.69
CA ILE A 400 -10.88 25.60 6.12
C ILE A 400 -11.34 25.19 4.70
N ASN A 401 -10.53 24.45 3.96
CA ASN A 401 -10.82 24.15 2.54
C ASN A 401 -10.35 22.75 2.12
N PRO A 402 -11.14 21.70 2.42
CA PRO A 402 -10.76 20.30 2.17
C PRO A 402 -10.62 19.94 0.68
N ASP A 403 -11.14 20.76 -0.26
CA ASP A 403 -11.04 20.51 -1.71
C ASP A 403 -9.60 20.61 -2.25
N ARG A 404 -8.67 21.06 -1.40
CA ARG A 404 -7.25 21.24 -1.79
C ARG A 404 -6.54 19.93 -2.15
N GLY A 405 -7.03 18.79 -1.69
CA GLY A 405 -6.54 17.48 -2.12
C GLY A 405 -6.65 17.22 -3.63
N GLU A 406 -7.49 17.97 -4.35
CA GLU A 406 -7.61 17.88 -5.81
C GLU A 406 -6.31 18.21 -6.56
N LEU A 407 -5.39 18.98 -5.94
CA LEU A 407 -4.11 19.33 -6.56
C LEU A 407 -3.27 18.09 -6.99
N PHE A 408 -3.43 16.95 -6.31
CA PHE A 408 -2.71 15.71 -6.64
C PHE A 408 -3.25 15.01 -7.90
N PHE A 409 -4.44 15.38 -8.36
CA PHE A 409 -5.10 14.78 -9.53
C PHE A 409 -5.05 15.67 -10.76
N ALA A 410 -4.70 16.94 -10.61
CA ALA A 410 -4.70 17.91 -11.68
C ALA A 410 -3.52 17.71 -12.65
N GLU A 411 -3.74 17.95 -13.95
CA GLU A 411 -2.64 18.06 -14.92
C GLU A 411 -1.79 19.31 -14.66
N LYS A 412 -2.44 20.41 -14.24
CA LYS A 412 -1.80 21.65 -13.80
C LYS A 412 -2.60 22.31 -12.68
N VAL A 413 -1.92 22.82 -11.68
CA VAL A 413 -2.50 23.56 -10.56
C VAL A 413 -2.35 25.06 -10.78
N ILE A 414 -3.46 25.81 -10.67
CA ILE A 414 -3.47 27.27 -10.66
C ILE A 414 -3.61 27.70 -9.20
N LEU A 415 -2.55 28.24 -8.62
CA LEU A 415 -2.56 28.78 -7.25
C LEU A 415 -3.01 30.22 -7.30
N VAL A 416 -4.00 30.60 -6.51
CA VAL A 416 -4.52 31.97 -6.41
C VAL A 416 -4.58 32.43 -4.97
N GLU A 417 -4.58 33.73 -4.73
CA GLU A 417 -4.59 34.30 -3.39
C GLU A 417 -5.92 34.07 -2.66
N GLY A 418 -7.04 34.17 -3.39
CA GLY A 418 -8.32 34.16 -2.75
C GLY A 418 -9.51 33.79 -3.65
N PRO A 419 -10.74 33.92 -3.09
CA PRO A 419 -11.97 33.49 -3.76
C PRO A 419 -12.35 34.35 -4.97
N THR A 420 -11.85 35.60 -5.11
CA THR A 420 -12.13 36.43 -6.25
C THR A 420 -11.49 35.85 -7.50
N GLU A 421 -10.18 35.59 -7.45
CA GLU A 421 -9.42 35.00 -8.55
C GLU A 421 -9.96 33.62 -8.89
N LYS A 422 -10.25 32.78 -7.86
CA LYS A 422 -10.86 31.45 -8.02
C LYS A 422 -12.16 31.49 -8.80
N THR A 423 -12.93 32.58 -8.67
CA THR A 423 -14.22 32.77 -9.36
C THR A 423 -14.05 33.37 -10.75
N ILE A 424 -13.20 34.37 -10.88
CA ILE A 424 -13.09 35.22 -12.10
C ILE A 424 -12.25 34.53 -13.17
N ILE A 425 -11.11 33.96 -12.83
CA ILE A 425 -10.18 33.35 -13.78
C ILE A 425 -10.86 32.27 -14.64
N PRO A 426 -11.60 31.28 -14.07
CA PRO A 426 -12.32 30.31 -14.88
C PRO A 426 -13.42 30.92 -15.75
N ALA A 427 -14.12 31.93 -15.23
CA ALA A 427 -15.19 32.58 -15.99
C ALA A 427 -14.65 33.32 -17.22
N LEU A 428 -13.55 34.05 -17.08
CA LEU A 428 -12.86 34.71 -18.21
C LEU A 428 -12.26 33.68 -19.18
N ALA A 429 -11.67 32.61 -18.67
CA ALA A 429 -11.13 31.54 -19.51
C ALA A 429 -12.21 30.87 -20.36
N LYS A 430 -13.41 30.68 -19.82
CA LYS A 430 -14.58 30.16 -20.58
C LYS A 430 -15.01 31.14 -21.67
N GLN A 431 -15.06 32.44 -21.38
CA GLN A 431 -15.37 33.46 -22.39
C GLN A 431 -14.33 33.50 -23.53
N LEU A 432 -13.06 33.19 -23.20
CA LEU A 432 -11.96 33.15 -24.17
C LEU A 432 -11.82 31.79 -24.87
N ASN A 433 -12.62 30.78 -24.52
CA ASN A 433 -12.52 29.40 -25.00
C ASN A 433 -11.16 28.75 -24.76
N VAL A 434 -10.49 29.10 -23.65
CA VAL A 434 -9.20 28.51 -23.22
C VAL A 434 -9.31 27.71 -21.94
N PHE A 435 -10.50 27.63 -21.34
CA PHE A 435 -10.72 26.88 -20.09
C PHE A 435 -10.43 25.39 -20.27
N ARG A 436 -9.75 24.80 -19.27
CA ARG A 436 -9.42 23.38 -19.22
C ARG A 436 -9.98 22.72 -17.98
N HIS A 437 -10.67 21.60 -18.14
CA HIS A 437 -11.27 20.84 -17.06
C HIS A 437 -10.25 20.01 -16.26
N ASP A 438 -9.09 19.72 -16.82
CA ASP A 438 -8.00 18.98 -16.21
C ASP A 438 -7.05 19.88 -15.38
N TYR A 439 -7.34 21.19 -15.30
CA TYR A 439 -6.66 22.14 -14.43
C TYR A 439 -7.50 22.40 -13.19
N THR A 440 -6.85 22.45 -12.02
CA THR A 440 -7.50 22.76 -10.74
C THR A 440 -7.04 24.10 -10.21
N ILE A 441 -7.98 24.93 -9.74
CA ILE A 441 -7.68 26.21 -9.12
C ILE A 441 -7.79 26.08 -7.61
N ILE A 442 -6.67 26.36 -6.93
CA ILE A 442 -6.54 26.31 -5.48
C ILE A 442 -6.50 27.72 -4.92
N ASP A 443 -7.48 28.03 -4.09
CA ASP A 443 -7.48 29.19 -3.23
C ASP A 443 -6.54 28.96 -2.06
N CYS A 444 -5.42 29.67 -2.01
CA CYS A 444 -4.41 29.55 -0.97
C CYS A 444 -4.80 30.30 0.33
N GLY A 445 -5.84 31.15 0.28
CA GLY A 445 -6.30 31.96 1.39
C GLY A 445 -5.52 33.27 1.58
N SER A 446 -4.29 33.34 1.12
CA SER A 446 -3.46 34.55 1.09
C SER A 446 -2.24 34.37 0.19
N LYS A 447 -1.63 35.47 -0.22
CA LYS A 447 -0.35 35.50 -0.94
C LYS A 447 0.77 34.78 -0.18
N ASP A 448 0.84 34.97 1.15
CA ASP A 448 1.87 34.37 2.01
C ASP A 448 1.72 32.85 2.16
N SER A 449 0.56 32.28 1.81
CA SER A 449 0.34 30.84 1.81
C SER A 449 0.77 30.16 0.51
N ILE A 450 0.89 30.88 -0.62
CA ILE A 450 1.32 30.32 -1.91
C ILE A 450 2.66 29.58 -1.82
N PRO A 451 3.70 30.09 -1.11
CA PRO A 451 4.98 29.40 -0.95
C PRO A 451 4.87 27.99 -0.39
N LEU A 452 3.91 27.71 0.51
CA LEU A 452 3.70 26.37 1.08
C LEU A 452 3.26 25.37 0.02
N TYR A 453 2.35 25.79 -0.87
CA TYR A 453 1.92 24.95 -2.00
C TYR A 453 3.04 24.75 -3.02
N LEU A 454 3.85 25.77 -3.29
CA LEU A 454 4.99 25.66 -4.21
C LEU A 454 6.00 24.62 -3.73
N LYS A 455 6.34 24.61 -2.44
CA LYS A 455 7.21 23.57 -1.85
C LYS A 455 6.67 22.17 -2.15
N LEU A 456 5.37 21.95 -1.91
CA LEU A 456 4.72 20.66 -2.14
C LEU A 456 4.70 20.29 -3.63
N LEU A 457 4.25 21.19 -4.50
CA LEU A 457 4.13 20.93 -5.93
C LEU A 457 5.48 20.65 -6.60
N ASN A 458 6.55 21.37 -6.21
CA ASN A 458 7.91 21.12 -6.68
C ASN A 458 8.39 19.71 -6.31
N LYS A 459 8.17 19.29 -5.06
CA LYS A 459 8.59 17.95 -4.59
C LYS A 459 7.86 16.82 -5.29
N PHE A 460 6.57 17.00 -5.57
CA PHE A 460 5.79 16.00 -6.30
C PHE A 460 5.89 16.14 -7.83
N GLY A 461 6.64 17.13 -8.33
CA GLY A 461 6.77 17.38 -9.76
C GLY A 461 5.43 17.69 -10.44
N ILE A 462 4.51 18.35 -9.73
CA ILE A 462 3.19 18.74 -10.25
C ILE A 462 3.34 20.07 -10.97
N LYS A 463 2.84 20.17 -12.19
CA LYS A 463 2.86 21.43 -12.95
C LYS A 463 1.97 22.47 -12.29
N TYR A 464 2.40 23.72 -12.28
CA TYR A 464 1.63 24.80 -11.67
C TYR A 464 1.83 26.15 -12.34
N ILE A 465 0.92 27.06 -12.02
CA ILE A 465 1.08 28.49 -12.24
C ILE A 465 0.65 29.25 -10.99
N ALA A 466 1.52 30.10 -10.46
CA ALA A 466 1.24 30.94 -9.32
C ALA A 466 0.70 32.29 -9.80
N VAL A 467 -0.51 32.61 -9.38
CA VAL A 467 -1.18 33.87 -9.72
C VAL A 467 -1.33 34.71 -8.46
N TYR A 468 -0.81 35.91 -8.47
CA TYR A 468 -0.79 36.76 -7.28
C TYR A 468 -0.83 38.25 -7.66
N ASP A 469 -1.25 39.07 -6.69
CA ASP A 469 -1.29 40.53 -6.80
C ASP A 469 0.06 41.14 -6.39
N GLN A 470 0.53 42.19 -7.08
CA GLN A 470 1.74 42.90 -6.64
C GLN A 470 1.48 43.81 -5.44
N ASP A 471 0.23 44.25 -5.27
CA ASP A 471 -0.22 45.06 -4.13
C ASP A 471 0.48 46.41 -3.97
N HIS A 472 0.86 47.03 -5.09
CA HIS A 472 1.55 48.31 -5.11
C HIS A 472 0.63 49.50 -5.38
N GLN A 473 -0.63 49.44 -4.94
CA GLN A 473 -1.61 50.53 -5.14
C GLN A 473 -1.10 51.85 -4.58
N HIS A 474 -1.46 52.97 -5.27
CA HIS A 474 -0.99 54.33 -4.91
C HIS A 474 -1.37 54.76 -3.49
N ASN A 475 -2.48 54.28 -2.96
CA ASN A 475 -2.97 54.59 -1.61
C ASN A 475 -2.27 53.80 -0.48
N LYS A 476 -1.44 52.79 -0.80
CA LYS A 476 -0.65 52.05 0.19
C LYS A 476 0.62 52.82 0.55
N ASN A 477 0.96 52.80 1.85
CA ASN A 477 2.22 53.36 2.35
C ASN A 477 3.42 52.50 1.90
N GLN A 478 4.65 53.04 2.08
CA GLN A 478 5.88 52.38 1.64
C GLN A 478 6.12 51.05 2.38
N ASP A 479 5.78 50.93 3.66
CA ASP A 479 5.97 49.72 4.44
C ASP A 479 5.06 48.57 3.95
N ALA A 480 3.81 48.87 3.61
CA ALA A 480 2.90 47.91 3.01
C ALA A 480 3.41 47.42 1.62
N LYS A 481 3.93 48.33 0.79
CA LYS A 481 4.57 47.95 -0.48
C LYS A 481 5.82 47.11 -0.31
N ASN A 482 6.65 47.43 0.67
CA ASN A 482 7.83 46.63 1.00
C ASN A 482 7.44 45.23 1.47
N THR A 483 6.41 45.09 2.33
CA THR A 483 5.89 43.81 2.77
C THR A 483 5.37 43.00 1.60
N ALA A 484 4.57 43.60 0.69
CA ALA A 484 4.07 42.94 -0.51
C ALA A 484 5.22 42.46 -1.43
N THR A 485 6.29 43.26 -1.54
CA THR A 485 7.48 42.88 -2.30
C THR A 485 8.20 41.67 -1.67
N ILE A 486 8.31 41.63 -0.34
CA ILE A 486 8.92 40.47 0.38
C ILE A 486 8.13 39.19 0.11
N SER A 487 6.79 39.25 0.19
CA SER A 487 5.92 38.10 -0.10
C SER A 487 6.04 37.67 -1.57
N THR A 488 6.10 38.60 -2.51
CA THR A 488 6.35 38.31 -3.92
C THR A 488 7.69 37.61 -4.14
N ASN A 489 8.76 38.09 -3.50
CA ASN A 489 10.09 37.50 -3.62
C ASN A 489 10.13 36.07 -3.05
N LYS A 490 9.41 35.78 -1.97
CA LYS A 490 9.26 34.40 -1.46
C LYS A 490 8.65 33.46 -2.50
N ILE A 491 7.61 33.90 -3.21
CA ILE A 491 7.00 33.14 -4.30
C ILE A 491 8.01 32.92 -5.42
N LEU A 492 8.63 33.99 -5.93
CA LEU A 492 9.55 33.92 -7.07
C LEU A 492 10.77 33.05 -6.80
N ASN A 493 11.29 33.06 -5.59
CA ASN A 493 12.44 32.24 -5.19
C ASN A 493 12.12 30.72 -5.16
N LEU A 494 10.86 30.35 -5.04
CA LEU A 494 10.42 28.95 -5.01
C LEU A 494 9.92 28.45 -6.37
N ILE A 495 9.79 29.31 -7.38
CA ILE A 495 9.35 28.87 -8.70
C ILE A 495 10.47 28.08 -9.39
N GLU A 496 10.18 26.83 -9.70
CA GLU A 496 11.02 25.98 -10.53
C GLU A 496 10.49 25.97 -11.97
N ASN A 497 11.23 26.57 -12.90
CA ASN A 497 10.81 26.68 -14.32
C ASN A 497 10.49 25.34 -14.98
N LYS A 498 11.01 24.24 -14.43
CA LYS A 498 10.72 22.87 -14.86
C LYS A 498 9.26 22.50 -14.63
N PHE A 499 8.64 23.01 -13.57
CA PHE A 499 7.29 22.63 -13.16
C PHE A 499 6.28 23.77 -13.30
N GLY A 500 6.73 25.03 -13.21
CA GLY A 500 5.77 26.12 -13.18
C GLY A 500 6.29 27.49 -13.54
N GLN A 501 5.36 28.41 -13.55
CA GLN A 501 5.55 29.81 -13.88
C GLN A 501 4.72 30.68 -12.93
N SER A 502 4.86 32.01 -13.08
CA SER A 502 4.00 32.95 -12.38
C SER A 502 3.32 33.93 -13.33
N VAL A 503 2.18 34.41 -12.89
CA VAL A 503 1.46 35.57 -13.48
C VAL A 503 1.11 36.53 -12.35
N ALA A 504 1.55 37.76 -12.45
CA ALA A 504 1.25 38.80 -11.48
C ALA A 504 0.25 39.81 -12.05
N PHE A 505 -0.73 40.20 -11.22
CA PHE A 505 -1.53 41.41 -11.48
C PHE A 505 -0.78 42.64 -10.93
N ILE A 506 -0.87 43.78 -11.62
CA ILE A 506 -0.01 44.94 -11.30
C ILE A 506 -0.32 45.47 -9.90
N ASN A 507 -1.58 45.68 -9.57
CA ASN A 507 -2.01 46.03 -8.22
C ASN A 507 -2.87 44.90 -7.63
N ASP A 508 -4.04 44.67 -8.21
CA ASP A 508 -4.94 43.57 -7.93
C ASP A 508 -5.77 43.23 -9.20
N ILE A 509 -6.45 42.09 -9.19
CA ILE A 509 -7.28 41.62 -10.30
C ILE A 509 -8.47 42.58 -10.53
N GLU A 510 -9.04 43.18 -9.49
CA GLU A 510 -10.17 44.08 -9.58
C GLU A 510 -9.82 45.33 -10.37
N GLU A 511 -8.63 45.90 -10.13
CA GLU A 511 -8.16 47.07 -10.88
C GLU A 511 -7.95 46.74 -12.36
N GLU A 512 -7.34 45.59 -12.67
CA GLU A 512 -7.15 45.17 -14.07
C GLU A 512 -8.46 44.81 -14.78
N LEU A 513 -9.50 44.42 -14.03
CA LEU A 513 -10.86 44.29 -14.57
C LEU A 513 -11.53 45.63 -14.84
N GLY A 514 -11.01 46.76 -14.31
CA GLY A 514 -11.70 48.06 -14.30
C GLY A 514 -12.93 48.06 -13.39
N TYR A 515 -12.97 47.20 -12.40
CA TYR A 515 -14.07 47.02 -11.46
C TYR A 515 -13.80 47.83 -10.18
N PRO A 516 -14.71 48.73 -9.75
CA PRO A 516 -14.52 49.47 -8.50
C PRO A 516 -14.64 48.54 -7.31
N SER A 517 -13.52 48.30 -6.61
CA SER A 517 -13.45 47.39 -5.44
C SER A 517 -14.33 47.91 -4.29
N GLY A 518 -15.32 47.10 -3.93
CA GLY A 518 -16.15 47.33 -2.73
C GLY A 518 -15.80 46.35 -1.64
N ASN A 519 -15.99 46.71 -0.36
CA ASN A 519 -15.53 45.96 0.79
C ASN A 519 -16.34 44.67 1.11
N SER A 520 -17.41 44.35 0.39
CA SER A 520 -18.23 43.14 0.65
C SER A 520 -18.73 42.48 -0.61
N GLY A 521 -18.71 41.13 -0.66
CA GLY A 521 -19.26 40.33 -1.74
C GLY A 521 -18.46 40.42 -3.04
N LYS A 522 -17.14 40.68 -2.96
CA LYS A 522 -16.24 40.86 -4.10
C LYS A 522 -16.35 39.78 -5.19
N PRO A 523 -16.27 38.47 -4.89
CA PRO A 523 -16.32 37.46 -5.96
C PRO A 523 -17.63 37.50 -6.76
N PHE A 524 -18.77 37.63 -6.06
CA PHE A 524 -20.09 37.65 -6.70
C PHE A 524 -20.29 38.90 -7.58
N LYS A 525 -19.96 40.07 -7.04
CA LYS A 525 -20.09 41.35 -7.76
C LYS A 525 -19.17 41.41 -8.97
N ALA A 526 -17.92 40.95 -8.83
CA ALA A 526 -16.98 40.86 -9.93
C ALA A 526 -17.48 39.90 -11.03
N LEU A 527 -18.07 38.75 -10.63
CA LEU A 527 -18.69 37.83 -11.58
C LEU A 527 -19.90 38.46 -12.31
N GLN A 528 -20.74 39.26 -11.61
CA GLN A 528 -21.83 40.00 -12.26
C GLN A 528 -21.29 41.02 -13.26
N TYR A 529 -20.23 41.74 -12.89
CA TYR A 529 -19.60 42.74 -13.76
C TYR A 529 -19.07 42.12 -15.05
N ILE A 530 -18.31 41.04 -15.01
CA ILE A 530 -17.78 40.38 -16.21
C ILE A 530 -18.87 39.75 -17.09
N LYS A 531 -20.07 39.52 -16.55
CA LYS A 531 -21.25 39.04 -17.31
C LYS A 531 -22.12 40.19 -17.85
N SER A 532 -21.83 41.45 -17.51
CA SER A 532 -22.62 42.58 -17.97
C SER A 532 -22.25 42.97 -19.40
N ASP A 533 -23.20 43.57 -20.13
CA ASP A 533 -22.98 44.06 -21.50
C ASP A 533 -21.97 45.21 -21.57
N THR A 534 -21.65 45.83 -20.43
CA THR A 534 -20.69 46.94 -20.33
C THR A 534 -19.25 46.48 -20.14
N PHE A 535 -19.05 45.17 -19.83
CA PHE A 535 -17.71 44.64 -19.63
C PHE A 535 -16.97 44.46 -20.95
N ASN A 536 -15.76 45.00 -21.02
CA ASN A 536 -14.85 44.79 -22.15
C ASN A 536 -13.50 44.29 -21.65
N LEU A 537 -13.14 43.05 -22.02
CA LEU A 537 -11.90 42.43 -21.60
C LEU A 537 -10.70 43.10 -22.32
N LEU A 538 -9.92 43.86 -21.57
CA LEU A 538 -8.73 44.54 -22.07
C LEU A 538 -7.59 43.56 -22.41
N ASN A 539 -6.78 43.90 -23.41
CA ASN A 539 -5.69 43.08 -23.91
C ASN A 539 -4.68 42.62 -22.85
N PRO A 540 -4.22 43.43 -21.88
CA PRO A 540 -3.28 42.98 -20.86
C PRO A 540 -3.85 41.82 -20.02
N LEU A 541 -5.08 41.94 -19.52
CA LEU A 541 -5.75 40.93 -18.74
C LEU A 541 -6.05 39.69 -19.59
N LYS A 542 -6.53 39.86 -20.81
CA LYS A 542 -6.75 38.77 -21.77
C LYS A 542 -5.49 37.93 -21.97
N GLY A 543 -4.33 38.56 -22.17
CA GLY A 543 -3.04 37.89 -22.33
C GLY A 543 -2.64 37.08 -21.08
N LYS A 544 -2.90 37.60 -19.88
CA LYS A 544 -2.64 36.91 -18.60
C LYS A 544 -3.53 35.68 -18.45
N ILE A 545 -4.83 35.76 -18.72
CA ILE A 545 -5.76 34.65 -18.67
C ILE A 545 -5.35 33.53 -19.64
N ILE A 546 -4.99 33.89 -20.88
CA ILE A 546 -4.49 32.92 -21.86
C ILE A 546 -3.23 32.22 -21.33
N LYS A 547 -2.26 32.98 -20.78
CA LYS A 547 -1.03 32.43 -20.22
C LYS A 547 -1.29 31.48 -19.05
N ILE A 548 -2.31 31.73 -18.22
CA ILE A 548 -2.69 30.85 -17.11
C ILE A 548 -3.15 29.48 -17.61
N TYR A 549 -3.80 29.41 -18.75
CA TYR A 549 -4.37 28.19 -19.31
C TYR A 549 -3.53 27.54 -20.44
N GLN A 550 -2.42 28.12 -20.79
CA GLN A 550 -1.41 27.52 -21.67
C GLN A 550 -0.47 26.60 -20.88
#